data_8db994daf4fdf6743aadf492797842fe
#
_entry.id   8db994daf4fdf6743aadf492797842fe
#
_cell.length_a   1.000
_cell.length_b   1.000
_cell.length_c   1.000
_cell.angle_alpha   90.00
_cell.angle_beta   90.00
_cell.angle_gamma   90.00
#
_symmetry.space_group_name_H-M   'P 1'
#
loop_
_entity.id
_entity.type
_entity.pdbx_description
1 polymer ?
#
loop_
_entity_poly.entity_id
_entity_poly.type
_entity_poly.pdbx_seq_one_letter_code
_entity_poly.pdbx_strand_id
1 'polypeptide(L)'
;MNAVIYARYSSDNQREDSIEGQLRECREYAERNNMTIVGTYIDRALSAKTADRPEFQHMIKDSAKELFEIVLVWKLDRFSRDRYDSAHYKHILKKNGVKVISAKEHISEGPEGIILEAMLEGYAEFYSAELSEKIHRGQKENALKGKNNGGGVPLGYLLDKKAQKLVIDPTTAPLVVEVFEKYADGKSVRSIVEDFNARGLKTKRGQPFNINSFSSLLKNRKYIGEYRYQDVVIEGGVPAIVPEELFNRVQERMEKNRH
;
A
#
# COMPACT_ATOMS: atom_id res chain seq x y z
N MET A 1 -5.62 32.84 8.66
CA MET A 1 -5.49 31.50 8.03
C MET A 1 -4.01 31.16 7.97
N ASN A 2 -3.65 29.97 8.46
CA ASN A 2 -2.27 29.51 8.44
C ASN A 2 -1.93 28.94 7.05
N ALA A 3 -0.82 29.36 6.47
CA ALA A 3 -0.38 28.93 5.18
C ALA A 3 1.06 28.39 5.21
N VAL A 4 1.37 27.43 4.37
CA VAL A 4 2.74 27.01 4.08
C VAL A 4 3.07 27.32 2.63
N ILE A 5 4.34 27.61 2.35
CA ILE A 5 4.81 27.84 0.98
C ILE A 5 5.48 26.56 0.49
N TYR A 6 5.12 26.13 -0.72
CA TYR A 6 5.87 25.12 -1.45
C TYR A 6 6.56 25.72 -2.67
N ALA A 7 7.87 25.51 -2.78
CA ALA A 7 8.68 25.97 -3.90
C ALA A 7 9.60 24.87 -4.44
N ARG A 8 9.85 24.87 -5.75
CA ARG A 8 10.78 23.93 -6.39
C ARG A 8 11.52 24.52 -7.58
N TYR A 9 12.72 24.02 -7.84
CA TYR A 9 13.38 24.26 -9.13
C TYR A 9 12.71 23.48 -10.26
N SER A 10 12.59 24.08 -11.44
CA SER A 10 12.51 23.35 -12.69
C SER A 10 13.95 23.15 -13.19
N SER A 11 14.35 21.94 -13.56
CA SER A 11 15.68 21.62 -14.13
C SER A 11 15.96 22.53 -15.33
N ASP A 12 17.20 23.04 -15.38
CA ASP A 12 17.89 23.65 -16.49
C ASP A 12 17.40 25.01 -17.02
N ASN A 13 18.25 26.02 -16.82
CA ASN A 13 18.35 27.29 -17.54
C ASN A 13 17.39 28.45 -17.24
N GLN A 14 16.59 28.48 -16.18
CA GLN A 14 15.77 29.67 -15.90
C GLN A 14 16.25 30.41 -14.64
N ARG A 15 17.13 31.40 -14.84
CA ARG A 15 17.60 32.32 -13.79
C ARG A 15 16.51 33.22 -13.21
N GLU A 16 15.36 33.36 -13.87
CA GLU A 16 14.26 34.25 -13.42
C GLU A 16 13.34 33.56 -12.39
N ASP A 17 13.32 32.25 -12.30
CA ASP A 17 12.48 31.48 -11.40
C ASP A 17 13.21 30.99 -10.14
N SER A 18 14.12 31.80 -9.59
CA SER A 18 14.84 31.42 -8.37
C SER A 18 13.87 31.10 -7.23
N ILE A 19 14.22 30.13 -6.39
CA ILE A 19 13.42 29.82 -5.18
C ILE A 19 13.15 31.09 -4.36
N GLU A 20 14.13 31.96 -4.27
CA GLU A 20 14.02 33.24 -3.56
C GLU A 20 12.93 34.13 -4.16
N GLY A 21 12.86 34.21 -5.50
CA GLY A 21 11.80 34.93 -6.20
C GLY A 21 10.42 34.33 -5.93
N GLN A 22 10.30 33.01 -6.01
CA GLN A 22 9.05 32.32 -5.70
C GLN A 22 8.60 32.58 -4.26
N LEU A 23 9.52 32.47 -3.29
CA LEU A 23 9.22 32.68 -1.88
C LEU A 23 8.83 34.15 -1.61
N ARG A 24 9.52 35.13 -2.23
CA ARG A 24 9.21 36.54 -2.08
C ARG A 24 7.78 36.84 -2.55
N GLU A 25 7.43 36.43 -3.75
CA GLU A 25 6.10 36.67 -4.30
C GLU A 25 4.98 35.94 -3.52
N CYS A 26 5.24 34.72 -3.05
CA CYS A 26 4.30 34.03 -2.17
C CYS A 26 4.10 34.80 -0.82
N ARG A 27 5.17 35.33 -0.22
CA ARG A 27 5.05 36.11 1.02
C ARG A 27 4.29 37.41 0.80
N GLU A 28 4.57 38.15 -0.28
CA GLU A 28 3.82 39.34 -0.65
C GLU A 28 2.34 39.07 -0.89
N TYR A 29 2.02 37.91 -1.49
CA TYR A 29 0.64 37.49 -1.66
C TYR A 29 -0.01 37.14 -0.32
N ALA A 30 0.69 36.44 0.57
CA ALA A 30 0.20 36.11 1.90
C ALA A 30 -0.10 37.34 2.74
N GLU A 31 0.80 38.34 2.72
CA GLU A 31 0.59 39.63 3.42
C GLU A 31 -0.65 40.37 2.92
N ARG A 32 -0.80 40.47 1.59
CA ARG A 32 -1.98 41.12 0.97
C ARG A 32 -3.31 40.44 1.30
N ASN A 33 -3.27 39.13 1.59
CA ASN A 33 -4.47 38.33 1.85
C ASN A 33 -4.61 37.93 3.34
N ASN A 34 -3.88 38.59 4.26
CA ASN A 34 -3.93 38.34 5.70
C ASN A 34 -3.70 36.86 6.07
N MET A 35 -2.74 36.21 5.41
CA MET A 35 -2.32 34.86 5.71
C MET A 35 -1.03 34.84 6.53
N THR A 36 -0.95 33.93 7.51
CA THR A 36 0.25 33.76 8.33
C THR A 36 1.05 32.56 7.78
N ILE A 37 2.28 32.79 7.33
CA ILE A 37 3.17 31.74 6.86
C ILE A 37 3.77 31.02 8.07
N VAL A 38 3.40 29.74 8.27
CA VAL A 38 3.84 28.91 9.39
C VAL A 38 4.94 27.91 9.00
N GLY A 39 5.24 27.76 7.71
CA GLY A 39 6.27 26.84 7.23
C GLY A 39 6.59 27.01 5.75
N THR A 40 7.71 26.40 5.33
CA THR A 40 8.15 26.43 3.93
C THR A 40 8.77 25.09 3.58
N TYR A 41 8.33 24.48 2.46
CA TYR A 41 8.84 23.24 1.91
C TYR A 41 9.51 23.52 0.57
N ILE A 42 10.77 23.06 0.41
CA ILE A 42 11.56 23.42 -0.77
C ILE A 42 12.23 22.18 -1.35
N ASP A 43 11.81 21.77 -2.54
CA ASP A 43 12.49 20.73 -3.31
C ASP A 43 13.51 21.33 -4.26
N ARG A 44 14.80 21.12 -3.98
CA ARG A 44 15.91 21.50 -4.86
C ARG A 44 16.23 20.32 -5.76
N ALA A 45 16.13 20.47 -7.08
CA ALA A 45 16.45 19.40 -8.03
C ALA A 45 17.93 18.98 -7.88
N LEU A 46 18.15 17.77 -7.38
CA LEU A 46 19.49 17.18 -7.25
C LEU A 46 19.97 16.50 -8.53
N SER A 47 19.10 16.16 -9.47
CA SER A 47 19.43 15.69 -10.83
C SER A 47 18.19 15.57 -11.72
N ALA A 48 18.38 15.58 -13.05
CA ALA A 48 17.32 15.38 -14.05
C ALA A 48 16.68 13.96 -14.03
N LYS A 49 17.19 13.04 -13.21
CA LYS A 49 16.77 11.62 -13.14
C LYS A 49 15.92 11.25 -11.93
N THR A 50 15.85 12.07 -10.90
CA THR A 50 15.06 11.77 -9.69
C THR A 50 13.80 12.62 -9.66
N ALA A 51 12.65 11.96 -9.91
CA ALA A 51 11.32 12.50 -9.68
C ALA A 51 10.98 12.60 -8.17
N ASP A 52 11.98 12.41 -7.30
CA ASP A 52 11.82 12.43 -5.86
C ASP A 52 11.61 13.87 -5.37
N ARG A 53 10.48 14.10 -4.72
CA ARG A 53 10.06 15.37 -4.13
C ARG A 53 9.86 15.17 -2.62
N PRO A 54 10.96 14.99 -1.84
CA PRO A 54 10.85 14.62 -0.43
C PRO A 54 10.11 15.68 0.40
N GLU A 55 10.37 16.96 0.15
CA GLU A 55 9.72 18.04 0.87
C GLU A 55 8.24 18.19 0.48
N PHE A 56 7.89 17.91 -0.78
CA PHE A 56 6.49 17.79 -1.18
C PHE A 56 5.78 16.67 -0.45
N GLN A 57 6.40 15.49 -0.38
CA GLN A 57 5.82 14.35 0.34
C GLN A 57 5.72 14.61 1.86
N HIS A 58 6.68 15.34 2.43
CA HIS A 58 6.62 15.83 3.81
C HIS A 58 5.42 16.75 4.01
N MET A 59 5.25 17.73 3.15
CA MET A 59 4.12 18.67 3.18
C MET A 59 2.77 17.95 3.12
N ILE A 60 2.64 16.95 2.21
CA ILE A 60 1.42 16.15 2.10
C ILE A 60 1.14 15.37 3.39
N LYS A 61 2.17 14.79 4.02
CA LYS A 61 2.02 14.10 5.32
C LYS A 61 1.66 15.07 6.44
N ASP A 62 2.27 16.23 6.46
CA ASP A 62 2.05 17.24 7.48
C ASP A 62 0.67 17.89 7.37
N SER A 63 0.04 17.87 6.19
CA SER A 63 -1.33 18.38 6.02
C SER A 63 -2.36 17.62 6.88
N ALA A 64 -2.09 16.36 7.24
CA ALA A 64 -2.95 15.59 8.14
C ALA A 64 -2.83 16.01 9.62
N LYS A 65 -1.87 16.88 9.97
CA LYS A 65 -1.66 17.37 11.34
C LYS A 65 -2.45 18.63 11.66
N GLU A 66 -3.24 19.16 10.71
CA GLU A 66 -4.07 20.36 10.87
C GLU A 66 -3.29 21.64 11.29
N LEU A 67 -1.99 21.71 10.95
CA LEU A 67 -1.14 22.83 11.30
C LEU A 67 -1.30 24.04 10.35
N PHE A 68 -1.83 23.80 9.16
CA PHE A 68 -2.08 24.82 8.14
C PHE A 68 -3.31 24.47 7.30
N GLU A 69 -3.92 25.49 6.71
CA GLU A 69 -5.16 25.40 5.91
C GLU A 69 -4.89 25.69 4.42
N ILE A 70 -3.72 26.22 4.11
CA ILE A 70 -3.36 26.67 2.76
C ILE A 70 -1.96 26.19 2.40
N VAL A 71 -1.82 25.62 1.20
CA VAL A 71 -0.55 25.46 0.49
C VAL A 71 -0.47 26.54 -0.57
N LEU A 72 0.45 27.49 -0.39
CA LEU A 72 0.69 28.59 -1.32
C LEU A 72 1.85 28.22 -2.25
N VAL A 73 1.63 28.29 -3.55
CA VAL A 73 2.64 28.10 -4.59
C VAL A 73 2.76 29.35 -5.47
N TRP A 74 3.90 29.56 -6.08
CA TRP A 74 4.08 30.69 -7.00
C TRP A 74 3.16 30.55 -8.22
N LYS A 75 3.19 29.36 -8.89
CA LYS A 75 2.29 28.96 -9.98
C LYS A 75 1.88 27.49 -9.78
N LEU A 76 0.76 27.09 -10.36
CA LEU A 76 0.26 25.72 -10.24
C LEU A 76 1.22 24.67 -10.84
N ASP A 77 2.00 25.03 -11.85
CA ASP A 77 3.03 24.16 -12.41
C ASP A 77 4.18 23.85 -11.41
N ARG A 78 4.33 24.67 -10.36
CA ARG A 78 5.24 24.38 -9.24
C ARG A 78 4.67 23.35 -8.30
N PHE A 79 3.36 23.30 -8.15
CA PHE A 79 2.70 22.26 -7.34
C PHE A 79 2.88 20.88 -7.98
N SER A 80 2.55 20.72 -9.27
CA SER A 80 2.78 19.47 -9.99
C SER A 80 3.14 19.72 -11.46
N ARG A 81 3.92 18.80 -12.06
CA ARG A 81 4.24 18.81 -13.49
C ARG A 81 3.16 18.10 -14.31
N ASP A 82 2.48 17.15 -13.71
CA ASP A 82 1.45 16.33 -14.33
C ASP A 82 0.09 16.69 -13.74
N ARG A 83 -0.91 16.80 -14.60
CA ARG A 83 -2.28 17.08 -14.20
C ARG A 83 -2.86 15.97 -13.32
N TYR A 84 -2.44 14.73 -13.53
CA TYR A 84 -2.84 13.58 -12.70
C TYR A 84 -2.34 13.71 -11.27
N ASP A 85 -1.04 13.95 -11.11
CA ASP A 85 -0.44 14.16 -9.80
C ASP A 85 -1.07 15.37 -9.10
N SER A 86 -1.35 16.44 -9.86
CA SER A 86 -2.00 17.64 -9.32
C SER A 86 -3.37 17.33 -8.73
N ALA A 87 -4.24 16.65 -9.48
CA ALA A 87 -5.58 16.28 -9.03
C ALA A 87 -5.53 15.35 -7.80
N HIS A 88 -4.67 14.33 -7.85
CA HIS A 88 -4.51 13.37 -6.77
C HIS A 88 -4.10 14.05 -5.45
N TYR A 89 -3.04 14.86 -5.47
CA TYR A 89 -2.56 15.52 -4.25
C TYR A 89 -3.48 16.64 -3.77
N LYS A 90 -4.15 17.36 -4.66
CA LYS A 90 -5.19 18.32 -4.27
C LYS A 90 -6.37 17.63 -3.59
N HIS A 91 -6.76 16.45 -4.05
CA HIS A 91 -7.80 15.67 -3.38
C HIS A 91 -7.39 15.26 -1.96
N ILE A 92 -6.14 14.78 -1.77
CA ILE A 92 -5.61 14.45 -0.44
C ILE A 92 -5.62 15.68 0.47
N LEU A 93 -5.11 16.81 -0.01
CA LEU A 93 -5.07 18.07 0.73
C LEU A 93 -6.48 18.55 1.10
N LYS A 94 -7.43 18.48 0.16
CA LYS A 94 -8.84 18.85 0.41
C LYS A 94 -9.47 17.97 1.49
N LYS A 95 -9.20 16.66 1.48
CA LYS A 95 -9.65 15.73 2.51
C LYS A 95 -9.11 16.09 3.90
N ASN A 96 -7.92 16.68 3.96
CA ASN A 96 -7.28 17.16 5.18
C ASN A 96 -7.66 18.64 5.49
N GLY A 97 -8.65 19.22 4.79
CA GLY A 97 -9.09 20.59 5.00
C GLY A 97 -8.15 21.66 4.43
N VAL A 98 -7.18 21.28 3.59
CA VAL A 98 -6.15 22.16 3.04
C VAL A 98 -6.44 22.53 1.58
N LYS A 99 -6.37 23.84 1.25
CA LYS A 99 -6.52 24.36 -0.12
C LYS A 99 -5.16 24.66 -0.73
N VAL A 100 -5.04 24.51 -2.06
CA VAL A 100 -3.87 24.95 -2.84
C VAL A 100 -4.20 26.26 -3.53
N ILE A 101 -3.38 27.28 -3.32
CA ILE A 101 -3.53 28.63 -3.90
C ILE A 101 -2.26 28.98 -4.68
N SER A 102 -2.44 29.55 -5.87
CA SER A 102 -1.35 30.14 -6.66
C SER A 102 -1.24 31.64 -6.41
N ALA A 103 -0.03 32.12 -6.18
CA ALA A 103 0.21 33.56 -6.02
C ALA A 103 0.06 34.36 -7.32
N LYS A 104 0.28 33.71 -8.48
CA LYS A 104 0.20 34.33 -9.81
C LYS A 104 -1.07 34.03 -10.57
N GLU A 105 -1.66 32.88 -10.36
CA GLU A 105 -2.82 32.40 -11.13
C GLU A 105 -4.07 32.50 -10.26
N HIS A 106 -4.94 33.44 -10.59
CA HIS A 106 -6.24 33.55 -9.95
C HIS A 106 -7.14 32.44 -10.48
N ILE A 107 -7.37 31.40 -9.65
CA ILE A 107 -8.53 30.53 -9.86
C ILE A 107 -9.69 31.29 -9.26
N SER A 108 -10.57 31.81 -10.09
CA SER A 108 -11.70 32.58 -9.64
C SER A 108 -12.59 31.74 -8.70
N GLU A 109 -13.12 32.38 -7.65
CA GLU A 109 -14.18 31.77 -6.84
C GLU A 109 -15.53 31.79 -7.59
N GLY A 110 -15.51 32.13 -8.90
CA GLY A 110 -16.64 32.20 -9.79
C GLY A 110 -17.08 30.84 -10.36
N PRO A 111 -18.09 30.86 -11.26
CA PRO A 111 -18.62 29.65 -11.90
C PRO A 111 -17.56 28.80 -12.62
N GLU A 112 -16.52 29.45 -13.17
CA GLU A 112 -15.40 28.77 -13.85
C GLU A 112 -14.56 27.96 -12.85
N GLY A 113 -14.38 28.47 -11.61
CA GLY A 113 -13.70 27.75 -10.54
C GLY A 113 -14.46 26.47 -10.14
N ILE A 114 -15.78 26.52 -10.09
CA ILE A 114 -16.63 25.35 -9.82
C ILE A 114 -16.45 24.28 -10.89
N ILE A 115 -16.42 24.69 -12.16
CA ILE A 115 -16.20 23.75 -13.28
C ILE A 115 -14.80 23.11 -13.17
N LEU A 116 -13.78 23.91 -12.92
CA LEU A 116 -12.40 23.43 -12.77
C LEU A 116 -12.28 22.45 -11.60
N GLU A 117 -12.89 22.77 -10.47
CA GLU A 117 -12.88 21.91 -9.26
C GLU A 117 -13.61 20.60 -9.53
N ALA A 118 -14.78 20.64 -10.18
CA ALA A 118 -15.52 19.44 -10.57
C ALA A 118 -14.74 18.55 -11.56
N MET A 119 -14.02 19.15 -12.50
CA MET A 119 -13.13 18.42 -13.42
C MET A 119 -11.97 17.76 -12.67
N LEU A 120 -11.38 18.43 -11.69
CA LEU A 120 -10.28 17.90 -10.88
C LEU A 120 -10.75 16.74 -9.99
N GLU A 121 -11.94 16.85 -9.40
CA GLU A 121 -12.55 15.78 -8.60
C GLU A 121 -12.88 14.54 -9.45
N GLY A 122 -13.56 14.73 -10.59
CA GLY A 122 -13.87 13.65 -11.51
C GLY A 122 -12.62 12.96 -12.07
N TYR A 123 -11.55 13.71 -12.25
CA TYR A 123 -10.27 13.19 -12.71
C TYR A 123 -9.54 12.37 -11.64
N ALA A 124 -9.59 12.79 -10.38
CA ALA A 124 -9.02 12.03 -9.26
C ALA A 124 -9.77 10.70 -9.05
N GLU A 125 -11.09 10.69 -9.21
CA GLU A 125 -11.91 9.49 -9.14
C GLU A 125 -11.59 8.54 -10.30
N PHE A 126 -11.52 9.05 -11.53
CA PHE A 126 -11.12 8.27 -12.71
C PHE A 126 -9.73 7.64 -12.53
N TYR A 127 -8.74 8.40 -12.04
CA TYR A 127 -7.38 7.89 -11.81
C TYR A 127 -7.37 6.77 -10.78
N SER A 128 -8.12 6.92 -9.68
CA SER A 128 -8.24 5.89 -8.65
C SER A 128 -8.84 4.60 -9.20
N ALA A 129 -9.88 4.72 -10.04
CA ALA A 129 -10.50 3.58 -10.71
C ALA A 129 -9.54 2.91 -11.69
N GLU A 130 -8.85 3.66 -12.54
CA GLU A 130 -7.87 3.16 -13.50
C GLU A 130 -6.70 2.45 -12.82
N LEU A 131 -6.19 3.02 -11.71
CA LEU A 131 -5.13 2.40 -10.91
C LEU A 131 -5.59 1.08 -10.30
N SER A 132 -6.82 1.03 -9.77
CA SER A 132 -7.42 -0.20 -9.25
C SER A 132 -7.52 -1.29 -10.31
N GLU A 133 -7.98 -0.95 -11.52
CA GLU A 133 -8.04 -1.89 -12.64
C GLU A 133 -6.65 -2.41 -13.04
N LYS A 134 -5.64 -1.53 -13.11
CA LYS A 134 -4.26 -1.91 -13.41
C LYS A 134 -3.69 -2.87 -12.37
N ILE A 135 -3.95 -2.61 -11.07
CA ILE A 135 -3.54 -3.49 -9.98
C ILE A 135 -4.23 -4.85 -10.09
N HIS A 136 -5.55 -4.88 -10.28
CA HIS A 136 -6.30 -6.13 -10.43
C HIS A 136 -5.84 -6.95 -11.62
N ARG A 137 -5.60 -6.30 -12.77
CA ARG A 137 -5.05 -6.96 -13.96
C ARG A 137 -3.68 -7.56 -13.68
N GLY A 138 -2.78 -6.78 -13.06
CA GLY A 138 -1.44 -7.26 -12.68
C GLY A 138 -1.48 -8.42 -11.70
N GLN A 139 -2.38 -8.40 -10.72
CA GLN A 139 -2.59 -9.50 -9.77
C GLN A 139 -3.15 -10.75 -10.47
N LYS A 140 -4.09 -10.61 -11.41
CA LYS A 140 -4.62 -11.73 -12.19
C LYS A 140 -3.53 -12.35 -13.07
N GLU A 141 -2.72 -11.56 -13.75
CA GLU A 141 -1.58 -12.02 -14.52
C GLU A 141 -0.54 -12.77 -13.65
N ASN A 142 -0.26 -12.26 -12.46
CA ASN A 142 0.60 -12.95 -11.51
C ASN A 142 -0.01 -14.28 -11.06
N ALA A 143 -1.32 -14.30 -10.79
CA ALA A 143 -2.04 -15.51 -10.38
C ALA A 143 -1.98 -16.59 -11.45
N LEU A 144 -2.20 -16.23 -12.72
CA LEU A 144 -2.08 -17.17 -13.86
C LEU A 144 -0.67 -17.78 -13.99
N LYS A 145 0.35 -17.08 -13.50
CA LYS A 145 1.74 -17.56 -13.47
C LYS A 145 2.09 -18.29 -12.16
N GLY A 146 1.13 -18.51 -11.28
CA GLY A 146 1.33 -19.10 -9.95
C GLY A 146 2.21 -18.24 -9.03
N LYS A 147 2.27 -16.94 -9.27
CA LYS A 147 3.05 -16.00 -8.44
C LYS A 147 2.24 -15.56 -7.22
N ASN A 148 2.94 -15.32 -6.12
CA ASN A 148 2.33 -14.83 -4.90
C ASN A 148 1.92 -13.35 -5.04
N ASN A 149 0.65 -13.05 -4.87
CA ASN A 149 0.09 -11.70 -4.92
C ASN A 149 0.09 -10.97 -3.56
N GLY A 150 1.02 -11.32 -2.70
CA GLY A 150 1.06 -10.78 -1.33
C GLY A 150 0.32 -11.66 -0.34
N GLY A 151 0.08 -11.13 0.84
CA GLY A 151 -0.47 -11.89 1.97
C GLY A 151 0.60 -12.62 2.78
N GLY A 152 0.18 -13.27 3.85
CA GLY A 152 1.09 -14.02 4.73
C GLY A 152 1.61 -15.29 4.06
N VAL A 153 2.91 -15.53 4.18
CA VAL A 153 3.52 -16.81 3.76
C VAL A 153 3.14 -17.87 4.79
N PRO A 154 2.45 -18.97 4.40
CA PRO A 154 2.05 -20.02 5.33
C PRO A 154 3.26 -20.68 6.04
N LEU A 155 3.02 -21.33 7.19
CA LEU A 155 4.02 -22.18 7.83
C LEU A 155 4.45 -23.27 6.84
N GLY A 156 5.71 -23.67 6.85
CA GLY A 156 6.26 -24.67 5.92
C GLY A 156 6.71 -24.10 4.57
N TYR A 157 6.48 -22.80 4.31
CA TYR A 157 6.93 -22.16 3.07
C TYR A 157 7.78 -20.92 3.31
N LEU A 158 8.64 -20.62 2.34
CA LEU A 158 9.34 -19.36 2.17
C LEU A 158 8.88 -18.72 0.86
N LEU A 159 9.04 -17.40 0.74
CA LEU A 159 8.82 -16.68 -0.50
C LEU A 159 10.16 -16.49 -1.23
N ASP A 160 10.32 -17.09 -2.39
CA ASP A 160 11.37 -16.72 -3.32
C ASP A 160 11.05 -15.32 -3.88
N LYS A 161 11.80 -14.33 -3.45
CA LYS A 161 11.60 -12.93 -3.85
C LYS A 161 11.87 -12.66 -5.32
N LYS A 162 12.74 -13.46 -5.97
CA LYS A 162 13.06 -13.31 -7.41
C LYS A 162 11.95 -13.92 -8.27
N ALA A 163 11.58 -15.14 -7.99
CA ALA A 163 10.51 -15.84 -8.72
C ALA A 163 9.11 -15.38 -8.29
N GLN A 164 8.96 -14.71 -7.13
CA GLN A 164 7.67 -14.38 -6.51
C GLN A 164 6.80 -15.63 -6.27
N LYS A 165 7.42 -16.77 -5.96
CA LYS A 165 6.75 -18.06 -5.73
C LYS A 165 7.03 -18.60 -4.34
N LEU A 166 6.10 -19.42 -3.85
CA LEU A 166 6.31 -20.15 -2.61
C LEU A 166 7.24 -21.34 -2.86
N VAL A 167 8.21 -21.53 -1.97
CA VAL A 167 9.13 -22.67 -1.93
C VAL A 167 9.04 -23.32 -0.55
N ILE A 168 9.32 -24.63 -0.47
CA ILE A 168 9.29 -25.37 0.80
C ILE A 168 10.39 -24.81 1.73
N ASP A 169 10.03 -24.55 2.98
CA ASP A 169 10.96 -24.24 4.06
C ASP A 169 11.34 -25.57 4.75
N PRO A 170 12.56 -26.08 4.57
CA PRO A 170 12.97 -27.36 5.14
C PRO A 170 12.93 -27.38 6.67
N THR A 171 13.00 -26.22 7.30
CA THR A 171 12.97 -26.09 8.77
C THR A 171 11.56 -26.25 9.34
N THR A 172 10.56 -25.68 8.66
CA THR A 172 9.19 -25.61 9.21
C THR A 172 8.20 -26.54 8.46
N ALA A 173 8.53 -27.06 7.27
CA ALA A 173 7.68 -28.01 6.56
C ALA A 173 7.43 -29.29 7.35
N PRO A 174 8.40 -29.92 8.04
CA PRO A 174 8.14 -31.08 8.88
C PRO A 174 7.11 -30.83 9.99
N LEU A 175 7.09 -29.61 10.55
CA LEU A 175 6.09 -29.25 11.56
C LEU A 175 4.66 -29.24 10.98
N VAL A 176 4.52 -28.86 9.72
CA VAL A 176 3.21 -28.92 9.04
C VAL A 176 2.74 -30.37 8.91
N VAL A 177 3.61 -31.26 8.43
CA VAL A 177 3.30 -32.70 8.32
C VAL A 177 2.89 -33.27 9.68
N GLU A 178 3.66 -32.97 10.72
CA GLU A 178 3.38 -33.39 12.11
C GLU A 178 1.98 -32.95 12.58
N VAL A 179 1.55 -31.72 12.26
CA VAL A 179 0.20 -31.24 12.61
C VAL A 179 -0.88 -32.07 11.93
N PHE A 180 -0.71 -32.37 10.64
CA PHE A 180 -1.67 -33.18 9.88
C PHE A 180 -1.73 -34.64 10.40
N GLU A 181 -0.59 -35.27 10.64
CA GLU A 181 -0.51 -36.64 11.17
C GLU A 181 -1.16 -36.72 12.56
N LYS A 182 -0.75 -35.87 13.51
CA LYS A 182 -1.33 -35.84 14.86
C LYS A 182 -2.84 -35.65 14.84
N TYR A 183 -3.34 -34.77 13.96
CA TYR A 183 -4.77 -34.58 13.85
C TYR A 183 -5.47 -35.79 13.21
N ALA A 184 -4.91 -36.39 12.16
CA ALA A 184 -5.44 -37.61 11.55
C ALA A 184 -5.49 -38.79 12.55
N ASP A 185 -4.50 -38.91 13.44
CA ASP A 185 -4.38 -39.94 14.48
C ASP A 185 -5.25 -39.67 15.72
N GLY A 186 -6.11 -38.68 15.70
CA GLY A 186 -7.09 -38.57 16.76
C GLY A 186 -6.85 -37.40 17.75
N LYS A 187 -5.72 -36.72 17.72
CA LYS A 187 -5.48 -35.59 18.62
C LYS A 187 -6.40 -34.42 18.30
N SER A 188 -6.78 -33.65 19.33
CA SER A 188 -7.51 -32.43 19.14
C SER A 188 -6.59 -31.27 18.72
N VAL A 189 -7.12 -30.27 18.01
CA VAL A 189 -6.35 -29.07 17.66
C VAL A 189 -5.75 -28.40 18.90
N ARG A 190 -6.51 -28.36 20.01
CA ARG A 190 -6.04 -27.79 21.30
C ARG A 190 -4.81 -28.54 21.80
N SER A 191 -4.86 -29.88 21.87
CA SER A 191 -3.74 -30.69 22.33
C SER A 191 -2.49 -30.52 21.47
N ILE A 192 -2.65 -30.36 20.13
CA ILE A 192 -1.52 -30.11 19.21
C ILE A 192 -0.90 -28.72 19.48
N VAL A 193 -1.74 -27.70 19.70
CA VAL A 193 -1.28 -26.34 20.04
C VAL A 193 -0.49 -26.35 21.37
N GLU A 194 -1.01 -27.03 22.38
CA GLU A 194 -0.36 -27.12 23.70
C GLU A 194 1.01 -27.81 23.60
N ASP A 195 1.11 -28.91 22.84
CA ASP A 195 2.38 -29.62 22.60
C ASP A 195 3.40 -28.71 21.89
N PHE A 196 3.00 -28.05 20.83
CA PHE A 196 3.88 -27.16 20.06
C PHE A 196 4.40 -26.00 20.92
N ASN A 197 3.52 -25.39 21.72
CA ASN A 197 3.90 -24.31 22.60
C ASN A 197 4.78 -24.77 23.76
N ALA A 198 4.54 -25.97 24.32
CA ALA A 198 5.38 -26.58 25.36
C ALA A 198 6.81 -26.86 24.84
N ARG A 199 6.96 -27.18 23.56
CA ARG A 199 8.26 -27.35 22.88
C ARG A 199 8.93 -26.01 22.54
N GLY A 200 8.32 -24.88 22.89
CA GLY A 200 8.85 -23.54 22.61
C GLY A 200 8.78 -23.12 21.13
N LEU A 201 8.02 -23.87 20.29
CA LEU A 201 7.82 -23.52 18.89
C LEU A 201 6.96 -22.27 18.76
N LYS A 202 7.30 -21.43 17.79
CA LYS A 202 6.65 -20.12 17.60
C LYS A 202 6.26 -19.92 16.15
N THR A 203 5.25 -19.07 15.96
CA THR A 203 4.86 -18.59 14.61
C THR A 203 5.99 -17.75 14.01
N LYS A 204 5.93 -17.48 12.70
CA LYS A 204 6.88 -16.57 11.99
C LYS A 204 7.00 -15.17 12.63
N ARG A 205 5.99 -14.76 13.41
CA ARG A 205 5.98 -13.48 14.15
C ARG A 205 6.53 -13.60 15.57
N GLY A 206 7.10 -14.75 15.94
CA GLY A 206 7.62 -15.00 17.27
C GLY A 206 6.56 -15.20 18.37
N GLN A 207 5.29 -15.35 18.00
CA GLN A 207 4.18 -15.56 18.94
C GLN A 207 3.87 -17.04 19.10
N PRO A 208 3.31 -17.47 20.24
CA PRO A 208 2.82 -18.84 20.42
C PRO A 208 1.71 -19.15 19.39
N PHE A 209 1.56 -20.44 19.09
CA PHE A 209 0.46 -20.91 18.26
C PHE A 209 -0.87 -20.84 19.00
N ASN A 210 -1.96 -20.66 18.29
CA ASN A 210 -3.31 -20.69 18.82
C ASN A 210 -4.21 -21.65 17.99
N ILE A 211 -5.38 -21.99 18.50
CA ILE A 211 -6.31 -22.92 17.86
C ILE A 211 -6.68 -22.50 16.44
N ASN A 212 -6.89 -21.19 16.22
CA ASN A 212 -7.26 -20.67 14.90
C ASN A 212 -6.13 -20.83 13.87
N SER A 213 -4.86 -20.71 14.33
CA SER A 213 -3.68 -20.92 13.47
C SER A 213 -3.69 -22.32 12.85
N PHE A 214 -3.91 -23.36 13.67
CA PHE A 214 -3.89 -24.74 13.19
C PHE A 214 -5.21 -25.14 12.51
N SER A 215 -6.35 -24.62 12.94
CA SER A 215 -7.62 -24.83 12.24
C SER A 215 -7.56 -24.29 10.81
N SER A 216 -6.92 -23.13 10.60
CA SER A 216 -6.72 -22.56 9.28
C SER A 216 -5.68 -23.35 8.47
N LEU A 217 -4.61 -23.83 9.13
CA LEU A 217 -3.57 -24.64 8.50
C LEU A 217 -4.16 -25.94 7.96
N LEU A 218 -4.92 -26.68 8.75
CA LEU A 218 -5.52 -27.96 8.36
C LEU A 218 -6.49 -27.88 7.17
N LYS A 219 -7.03 -26.68 6.88
CA LYS A 219 -7.95 -26.43 5.74
C LYS A 219 -7.24 -25.88 4.49
N ASN A 220 -5.97 -25.55 4.59
CA ASN A 220 -5.29 -24.82 3.54
C ASN A 220 -4.80 -25.77 2.43
N ARG A 221 -5.47 -25.75 1.29
CA ARG A 221 -5.17 -26.58 0.13
C ARG A 221 -3.80 -26.30 -0.52
N LYS A 222 -3.13 -25.22 -0.16
CA LYS A 222 -1.74 -24.98 -0.59
C LYS A 222 -0.80 -26.12 -0.16
N TYR A 223 -1.10 -26.79 0.96
CA TYR A 223 -0.28 -27.90 1.44
C TYR A 223 -0.33 -29.15 0.57
N ILE A 224 -1.36 -29.30 -0.25
CA ILE A 224 -1.46 -30.37 -1.28
C ILE A 224 -1.09 -29.85 -2.68
N GLY A 225 -0.51 -28.65 -2.77
CA GLY A 225 -0.01 -28.11 -4.04
C GLY A 225 -0.97 -27.19 -4.79
N GLU A 226 -2.18 -26.95 -4.29
CA GLU A 226 -3.14 -26.07 -4.96
C GLU A 226 -2.79 -24.58 -4.74
N TYR A 227 -2.55 -23.85 -5.81
CA TYR A 227 -2.52 -22.41 -5.80
C TYR A 227 -3.93 -21.87 -6.06
N ARG A 228 -4.40 -20.96 -5.22
CA ARG A 228 -5.70 -20.30 -5.42
C ARG A 228 -5.60 -18.81 -5.21
N TYR A 229 -6.14 -18.06 -6.15
CA TYR A 229 -6.33 -16.63 -6.06
C TYR A 229 -7.60 -16.22 -6.80
N GLN A 230 -8.64 -15.75 -6.09
CA GLN A 230 -9.97 -15.48 -6.63
C GLN A 230 -10.52 -16.69 -7.43
N ASP A 231 -10.80 -16.49 -8.72
CA ASP A 231 -11.28 -17.51 -9.68
C ASP A 231 -10.17 -18.39 -10.28
N VAL A 232 -8.89 -18.02 -10.07
CA VAL A 232 -7.76 -18.77 -10.61
C VAL A 232 -7.38 -19.88 -9.63
N VAL A 233 -7.44 -21.12 -10.11
CA VAL A 233 -6.98 -22.32 -9.39
C VAL A 233 -5.96 -23.04 -10.27
N ILE A 234 -4.78 -23.35 -9.72
CA ILE A 234 -3.72 -24.08 -10.42
C ILE A 234 -3.29 -25.27 -9.55
N GLU A 235 -3.57 -26.47 -10.02
CA GLU A 235 -3.05 -27.69 -9.42
C GLU A 235 -1.53 -27.78 -9.64
N GLY A 236 -0.79 -28.12 -8.58
CA GLY A 236 0.67 -28.09 -8.63
C GLY A 236 1.29 -26.68 -8.69
N GLY A 237 0.48 -25.65 -8.54
CA GLY A 237 0.96 -24.24 -8.57
C GLY A 237 1.79 -23.83 -7.35
N VAL A 238 1.78 -24.64 -6.29
CA VAL A 238 2.63 -24.53 -5.09
C VAL A 238 3.26 -25.90 -4.83
N PRO A 239 4.52 -26.00 -4.37
CA PRO A 239 5.10 -27.29 -3.97
C PRO A 239 4.28 -27.92 -2.83
N ALA A 240 3.83 -29.17 -2.99
CA ALA A 240 3.08 -29.88 -1.97
C ALA A 240 3.98 -30.26 -0.78
N ILE A 241 3.48 -30.10 0.45
CA ILE A 241 4.15 -30.51 1.70
C ILE A 241 3.48 -31.77 2.26
N VAL A 242 2.16 -31.88 2.10
CA VAL A 242 1.33 -32.94 2.67
C VAL A 242 0.80 -33.82 1.55
N PRO A 243 0.88 -35.18 1.67
CA PRO A 243 0.22 -36.08 0.74
C PRO A 243 -1.31 -35.82 0.72
N GLU A 244 -1.89 -35.93 -0.46
CA GLU A 244 -3.32 -35.68 -0.66
C GLU A 244 -4.20 -36.61 0.18
N GLU A 245 -3.79 -37.91 0.29
CA GLU A 245 -4.49 -38.89 1.12
C GLU A 245 -4.57 -38.46 2.60
N LEU A 246 -3.46 -37.93 3.15
CA LEU A 246 -3.43 -37.47 4.52
C LEU A 246 -4.30 -36.22 4.70
N PHE A 247 -4.27 -35.32 3.73
CA PHE A 247 -5.13 -34.11 3.75
C PHE A 247 -6.61 -34.51 3.74
N ASN A 248 -7.01 -35.45 2.87
CA ASN A 248 -8.40 -35.90 2.74
C ASN A 248 -8.89 -36.60 4.03
N ARG A 249 -8.09 -37.46 4.65
CA ARG A 249 -8.38 -38.04 5.97
C ARG A 249 -8.64 -36.95 7.04
N VAL A 250 -7.86 -35.91 7.01
CA VAL A 250 -8.03 -34.77 7.92
C VAL A 250 -9.34 -34.04 7.65
N GLN A 251 -9.69 -33.77 6.38
CA GLN A 251 -10.96 -33.12 6.04
C GLN A 251 -12.18 -33.95 6.48
N GLU A 252 -12.19 -35.27 6.18
CA GLU A 252 -13.26 -36.20 6.61
C GLU A 252 -13.45 -36.15 8.14
N ARG A 253 -12.34 -36.16 8.89
CA ARG A 253 -12.40 -36.06 10.35
C ARG A 253 -12.94 -34.67 10.80
N MET A 254 -12.53 -33.61 10.15
CA MET A 254 -13.03 -32.26 10.47
C MET A 254 -14.54 -32.16 10.24
N GLU A 255 -15.06 -32.79 9.19
CA GLU A 255 -16.50 -32.84 8.91
C GLU A 255 -17.24 -33.62 9.98
N LYS A 256 -16.74 -34.84 10.36
CA LYS A 256 -17.34 -35.63 11.45
C LYS A 256 -17.36 -34.91 12.80
N ASN A 257 -16.38 -34.05 13.07
CA ASN A 257 -16.29 -33.28 14.33
C ASN A 257 -17.06 -31.95 14.29
N ARG A 258 -17.77 -31.64 13.20
CA ARG A 258 -18.53 -30.40 13.03
C ARG A 258 -19.97 -30.50 13.62
N HIS A 259 -20.38 -31.71 13.95
CA HIS A 259 -21.61 -32.06 14.66
C HIS A 259 -21.31 -32.32 16.13
#